data_4c50e2a5d86747597715423070cb6c3f
#
_entry.id   4c50e2a5d86747597715423070cb6c3f
#
_cell.length_a   1.000
_cell.length_b   1.000
_cell.length_c   1.000
_cell.angle_alpha   90.00
_cell.angle_beta   90.00
_cell.angle_gamma   90.00
#
_symmetry.space_group_name_H-M   'P 1'
#
loop_
_entity.id
_entity.type
_entity.pdbx_description
1 polymer ?
#
loop_
_entity_poly.entity_id
_entity_poly.type
_entity_poly.pdbx_seq_one_letter_code
_entity_poly.pdbx_strand_id
1 'polypeptide(L)' 'MSQKKPVLPDYESVTPFLKGQASKIFKEVADNDKVLIVQKQNKPQNVIISYERYKKLKNEGADI' A
#
# COMPACT_ATOMS: atom_id res chain seq x y z
N MET A 1 15.42 -18.27 14.49
CA MET A 1 13.99 -18.00 14.50
C MET A 1 13.72 -16.62 13.96
N SER A 2 13.01 -16.55 12.88
CA SER A 2 12.72 -15.26 12.29
C SER A 2 11.45 -14.69 12.92
N GLN A 3 11.54 -13.49 13.41
CA GLN A 3 10.37 -12.74 13.80
C GLN A 3 9.91 -11.93 12.60
N LYS A 4 8.66 -12.08 12.26
CA LYS A 4 8.07 -11.20 11.25
C LYS A 4 7.96 -9.82 11.86
N LYS A 5 8.67 -8.86 11.27
CA LYS A 5 8.46 -7.47 11.63
C LYS A 5 7.07 -7.07 11.16
N PRO A 6 6.30 -6.37 11.98
CA PRO A 6 5.03 -5.83 11.50
C PRO A 6 5.30 -4.86 10.36
N VAL A 7 4.44 -4.91 9.36
CA VAL A 7 4.50 -3.95 8.26
C VAL A 7 3.87 -2.66 8.74
N LEU A 8 4.69 -1.61 8.83
CA LEU A 8 4.17 -0.30 9.19
C LEU A 8 3.73 0.42 7.92
N PRO A 9 2.51 0.92 7.87
CA PRO A 9 2.04 1.61 6.67
C PRO A 9 2.76 2.93 6.47
N ASP A 10 3.02 3.27 5.21
CA ASP A 10 3.43 4.60 4.81
C ASP A 10 2.20 5.43 4.49
N TYR A 11 2.32 6.74 4.64
CA TYR A 11 1.24 7.66 4.34
C TYR A 11 1.65 8.59 3.22
N GLU A 12 0.74 8.86 2.30
CA GLU A 12 1.00 9.76 1.19
C GLU A 12 -0.26 10.56 0.88
N SER A 13 -0.09 11.82 0.50
CA SER A 13 -1.22 12.61 0.04
C SER A 13 -1.59 12.22 -1.39
N VAL A 14 -2.78 12.65 -1.84
CA VAL A 14 -3.19 12.39 -3.23
C VAL A 14 -2.40 13.22 -4.24
N THR A 15 -1.69 14.25 -3.79
CA THR A 15 -1.03 15.22 -4.67
C THR A 15 -0.06 14.60 -5.67
N PRO A 16 0.85 13.68 -5.29
CA PRO A 16 1.75 13.06 -6.27
C PRO A 16 1.01 12.30 -7.37
N PHE A 17 -0.12 11.68 -7.02
CA PHE A 17 -0.93 10.96 -8.01
C PHE A 17 -1.52 11.91 -9.04
N LEU A 18 -1.91 13.10 -8.61
CA LEU A 18 -2.46 14.12 -9.50
C LEU A 18 -1.39 14.74 -10.39
N LYS A 19 -0.12 14.64 -9.99
CA LYS A 19 1.01 15.20 -10.73
C LYS A 19 1.73 14.19 -11.61
N GLY A 20 1.09 13.06 -11.91
CA GLY A 20 1.64 12.10 -12.84
C GLY A 20 2.67 11.14 -12.27
N GLN A 21 2.75 11.00 -10.96
CA GLN A 21 3.72 10.11 -10.31
C GLN A 21 3.12 8.77 -9.91
N ALA A 22 1.90 8.47 -10.34
CA ALA A 22 1.19 7.27 -9.94
C ALA A 22 1.98 6.00 -10.28
N SER A 23 2.51 5.89 -11.48
CA SER A 23 3.23 4.69 -11.92
C SER A 23 4.44 4.42 -11.05
N LYS A 24 5.18 5.46 -10.69
CA LYS A 24 6.35 5.34 -9.83
C LYS A 24 5.96 4.86 -8.44
N ILE A 25 4.88 5.41 -7.89
CA ILE A 25 4.40 5.06 -6.56
C ILE A 25 3.91 3.61 -6.53
N PHE A 26 3.14 3.22 -7.54
CA PHE A 26 2.63 1.84 -7.64
C PHE A 26 3.77 0.84 -7.75
N LYS A 27 4.78 1.16 -8.57
CA LYS A 27 5.95 0.29 -8.71
C LYS A 27 6.69 0.13 -7.38
N GLU A 28 6.85 1.22 -6.66
CA GLU A 28 7.53 1.19 -5.36
C GLU A 28 6.77 0.35 -4.35
N VAL A 29 5.45 0.46 -4.33
CA VAL A 29 4.61 -0.37 -3.45
C VAL A 29 4.79 -1.85 -3.80
N ALA A 30 4.76 -2.19 -5.09
CA ALA A 30 4.90 -3.58 -5.53
C ALA A 30 6.29 -4.13 -5.23
N ASP A 31 7.34 -3.38 -5.55
CA ASP A 31 8.73 -3.85 -5.44
C ASP A 31 9.15 -4.02 -3.98
N ASN A 32 8.64 -3.19 -3.08
CA ASN A 32 9.02 -3.19 -1.68
C ASN A 32 7.96 -3.78 -0.75
N ASP A 33 6.89 -4.32 -1.32
CA ASP A 33 5.78 -4.90 -0.58
C ASP A 33 5.26 -3.95 0.51
N LYS A 34 5.06 -2.70 0.14
CA LYS A 34 4.59 -1.67 1.05
C LYS A 34 3.09 -1.71 1.25
N VAL A 35 2.65 -1.18 2.37
CA VAL A 35 1.25 -0.81 2.57
C VAL A 35 1.22 0.72 2.55
N LEU A 36 0.55 1.30 1.57
CA LEU A 36 0.51 2.75 1.40
C LEU A 36 -0.91 3.27 1.65
N ILE A 37 -1.04 4.12 2.63
CA ILE A 37 -2.31 4.77 2.95
C ILE A 37 -2.33 6.13 2.26
N VAL A 38 -3.30 6.32 1.36
CA VAL A 38 -3.45 7.57 0.61
C VAL A 38 -4.47 8.43 1.33
N GLN A 39 -4.06 9.65 1.63
CA GLN A 39 -4.88 10.60 2.37
C GLN A 39 -5.28 11.77 1.49
N LYS A 40 -6.47 12.28 1.73
CA LYS A 40 -6.92 13.54 1.17
C LYS A 40 -7.41 14.41 2.32
N GLN A 41 -6.89 15.65 2.39
CA GLN A 41 -7.24 16.58 3.48
C GLN A 41 -7.00 15.94 4.85
N ASN A 42 -5.86 15.25 4.99
CA ASN A 42 -5.43 14.58 6.21
C ASN A 42 -6.35 13.44 6.66
N LYS A 43 -7.18 12.92 5.76
CA LYS A 43 -8.06 11.78 6.06
C LYS A 43 -7.71 10.61 5.16
N PRO A 44 -7.51 9.42 5.73
CA PRO A 44 -7.26 8.23 4.92
C PRO A 44 -8.46 7.94 4.02
N GLN A 45 -8.21 7.67 2.75
CA GLN A 45 -9.25 7.33 1.79
C GLN A 45 -9.03 5.98 1.13
N ASN A 46 -7.77 5.63 0.86
CA ASN A 46 -7.44 4.42 0.12
C ASN A 46 -6.23 3.76 0.73
N VAL A 47 -6.13 2.46 0.52
CA VAL A 47 -4.94 1.70 0.88
C VAL A 47 -4.46 1.01 -0.39
N ILE A 48 -3.16 1.13 -0.68
CA ILE A 48 -2.54 0.51 -1.85
C ILE A 48 -1.58 -0.55 -1.33
N ILE A 49 -1.73 -1.77 -1.84
CA ILE A 49 -0.88 -2.90 -1.51
C ILE A 49 -0.46 -3.59 -2.82
N SER A 50 0.59 -4.41 -2.75
CA SER A 50 1.01 -5.21 -3.89
C SER A 50 -0.05 -6.27 -4.19
N TYR A 51 -0.09 -6.70 -5.46
CA TYR A 51 -0.99 -7.79 -5.85
C TYR A 51 -0.66 -9.08 -5.10
N GLU A 52 0.62 -9.35 -4.89
CA GLU A 52 1.05 -10.54 -4.15
C GLU A 52 0.53 -10.53 -2.71
N ARG A 53 0.57 -9.37 -2.06
CA ARG A 53 0.03 -9.22 -0.71
C ARG A 53 -1.48 -9.42 -0.70
N TYR A 54 -2.16 -8.87 -1.69
CA TYR A 54 -3.61 -9.03 -1.83
C TYR A 54 -3.97 -10.52 -1.96
N LYS A 55 -3.27 -11.24 -2.84
CA LYS A 55 -3.48 -12.68 -3.03
C LYS A 55 -3.30 -13.45 -1.74
N LYS A 56 -2.22 -13.15 -1.03
CA LYS A 56 -1.91 -13.84 0.22
C LYS A 56 -3.01 -13.63 1.25
N LEU A 57 -3.43 -12.38 1.44
CA LEU A 57 -4.47 -12.06 2.40
C LEU A 57 -5.78 -12.73 2.03
N LYS A 58 -6.14 -12.72 0.77
CA LYS A 58 -7.37 -13.37 0.30
C LYS A 58 -7.32 -14.88 0.55
N ASN A 59 -6.19 -15.51 0.29
CA ASN A 59 -6.02 -16.94 0.55
C ASN A 59 -6.07 -17.28 2.04
N GLU A 60 -5.75 -16.33 2.90
CA GLU A 60 -5.82 -16.49 4.35
C GLU A 60 -7.22 -16.21 4.91
N GLY A 61 -8.17 -15.90 4.06
CA GLY A 61 -9.56 -15.70 4.45
C GLY A 61 -9.98 -14.25 4.64
N ALA A 62 -9.13 -13.29 4.31
CA ALA A 62 -9.51 -11.88 4.41
C ALA A 62 -10.62 -11.56 3.42
N ASP A 63 -11.56 -10.73 3.84
CA ASP A 63 -12.68 -10.30 3.03
C ASP A 63 -12.28 -9.11 2.17
N ILE A 64 -11.53 -9.40 1.14
CA ILE A 64 -11.05 -8.36 0.24
C ILE A 64 -11.12 -8.81 -1.22
#